data_98077b28a15e6bdcdd3a4bc826ed82de
#
_entry.id   98077b28a15e6bdcdd3a4bc826ed82de
#
_cell.length_a   1.000
_cell.length_b   1.000
_cell.length_c   1.000
_cell.angle_alpha   90.00
_cell.angle_beta   90.00
_cell.angle_gamma   90.00
#
_symmetry.space_group_name_H-M   'P 1'
#
loop_
_entity.id
_entity.type
_entity.pdbx_description
1 polymer ?
#
loop_
_entity_poly.entity_id
_entity_poly.type
_entity_poly.pdbx_seq_one_letter_code
_entity_poly.pdbx_strand_id
1 'polypeptide(L)'
;KLREDLLNFLDTNKDLVHLDFDLRHLFKAWFNPGFLKLERITWETKAIILEKIIKYERVHLMKDMNDLKRRLGEDRRFFSYFHPALEDEPIIFVQVALTKGLGKSIQEIMKPSSEGEKNYDTATFYSISNCQEGLSRVTLGHFLIKRVIYEIQEELPNIKSFGTLSPIPGFTDWFN
;
A
#
# COMPACT_ATOMS: atom_id res chain seq x y z
N LYS A 1 3.89 -16.79 8.73
CA LYS A 1 3.34 -17.47 9.92
C LYS A 1 4.37 -17.57 11.04
N LEU A 2 5.55 -18.28 10.87
CA LEU A 2 6.55 -18.43 11.93
C LEU A 2 6.91 -17.11 12.64
N ARG A 3 7.18 -16.04 11.87
CA ARG A 3 7.54 -14.75 12.47
C ARG A 3 6.33 -14.01 13.07
N GLU A 4 5.13 -14.21 12.56
CA GLU A 4 3.90 -13.69 13.19
C GLU A 4 3.72 -14.30 14.59
N ASP A 5 3.88 -15.62 14.68
CA ASP A 5 3.80 -16.31 15.96
C ASP A 5 4.90 -15.80 16.91
N LEU A 6 6.14 -15.62 16.40
CA LEU A 6 7.25 -15.06 17.19
C LEU A 6 6.93 -13.65 17.71
N LEU A 7 6.35 -12.78 16.90
CA LEU A 7 6.03 -11.40 17.29
C LEU A 7 5.09 -11.35 18.52
N ASN A 8 4.17 -12.31 18.64
CA ASN A 8 3.26 -12.41 19.79
C ASN A 8 3.98 -12.78 21.09
N PHE A 9 5.18 -13.35 21.02
CA PHE A 9 5.96 -13.76 22.20
C PHE A 9 7.04 -12.77 22.60
N LEU A 10 7.37 -11.77 21.75
CA LEU A 10 8.48 -10.84 22.00
C LEU A 10 8.28 -9.98 23.26
N ASP A 11 7.04 -9.64 23.58
CA ASP A 11 6.74 -8.81 24.77
C ASP A 11 7.02 -9.53 26.07
N THR A 12 6.90 -10.87 26.07
CA THR A 12 7.09 -11.73 27.25
C THR A 12 8.45 -12.43 27.27
N ASN A 13 9.13 -12.56 26.14
CA ASN A 13 10.38 -13.32 26.01
C ASN A 13 11.45 -12.48 25.28
N LYS A 14 12.17 -11.68 26.05
CA LYS A 14 13.19 -10.77 25.49
C LYS A 14 14.35 -11.49 24.79
N ASP A 15 14.64 -12.72 25.15
CA ASP A 15 15.69 -13.54 24.52
C ASP A 15 15.39 -13.85 23.04
N LEU A 16 14.12 -13.79 22.64
CA LEU A 16 13.70 -14.03 21.26
C LEU A 16 13.97 -12.83 20.30
N VAL A 17 14.38 -11.69 20.84
CA VAL A 17 14.68 -10.47 20.04
C VAL A 17 15.79 -10.73 19.03
N HIS A 18 16.79 -11.53 19.37
CA HIS A 18 17.87 -11.89 18.44
C HIS A 18 17.35 -12.72 17.27
N LEU A 19 16.46 -13.68 17.55
CA LEU A 19 15.82 -14.48 16.51
C LEU A 19 14.95 -13.61 15.57
N ASP A 20 14.21 -12.65 16.12
CA ASP A 20 13.46 -11.69 15.30
C ASP A 20 14.38 -10.86 14.40
N PHE A 21 15.52 -10.42 14.93
CA PHE A 21 16.50 -9.66 14.16
C PHE A 21 17.03 -10.48 12.98
N ASP A 22 17.42 -11.75 13.21
CA ASP A 22 17.92 -12.64 12.17
C ASP A 22 16.85 -12.94 11.10
N LEU A 23 15.62 -13.24 11.52
CA LEU A 23 14.50 -13.42 10.58
C LEU A 23 14.22 -12.19 9.75
N ARG A 24 14.28 -10.98 10.34
CA ARG A 24 14.13 -9.73 9.56
C ARG A 24 15.25 -9.55 8.54
N HIS A 25 16.48 -9.92 8.90
CA HIS A 25 17.60 -9.86 7.98
C HIS A 25 17.41 -10.80 6.79
N LEU A 26 17.02 -12.05 7.04
CA LEU A 26 16.68 -13.02 6.00
C LEU A 26 15.53 -12.54 5.11
N PHE A 27 14.48 -12.00 5.70
CA PHE A 27 13.32 -11.51 4.94
C PHE A 27 13.64 -10.28 4.07
N LYS A 28 14.56 -9.41 4.50
CA LYS A 28 15.06 -8.33 3.62
C LYS A 28 15.72 -8.87 2.36
N ALA A 29 16.41 -10.00 2.45
CA ALA A 29 17.02 -10.65 1.30
C ALA A 29 15.97 -11.36 0.42
N TRP A 30 15.08 -12.16 1.03
CA TRP A 30 14.11 -12.97 0.30
C TRP A 30 12.98 -12.14 -0.34
N PHE A 31 12.56 -11.07 0.32
CA PHE A 31 11.55 -10.12 -0.20
C PHE A 31 12.21 -8.85 -0.76
N ASN A 32 13.42 -8.98 -1.32
CA ASN A 32 14.06 -7.89 -2.04
C ASN A 32 13.17 -7.47 -3.22
N PRO A 33 12.98 -6.17 -3.47
CA PRO A 33 12.17 -5.67 -4.59
C PRO A 33 12.52 -6.25 -5.96
N GLY A 34 13.76 -6.72 -6.16
CA GLY A 34 14.19 -7.41 -7.37
C GLY A 34 13.51 -8.76 -7.61
N PHE A 35 12.99 -9.40 -6.57
CA PHE A 35 12.23 -10.65 -6.65
C PHE A 35 10.72 -10.43 -6.65
N LEU A 36 10.25 -9.22 -6.36
CA LEU A 36 8.85 -8.90 -6.29
C LEU A 36 8.35 -8.42 -7.66
N LYS A 37 7.19 -8.92 -8.06
CA LYS A 37 6.48 -8.47 -9.24
C LYS A 37 5.51 -7.35 -8.85
N LEU A 38 5.63 -6.19 -9.48
CA LEU A 38 4.64 -5.13 -9.36
C LEU A 38 3.48 -5.43 -10.31
N GLU A 39 2.27 -5.43 -9.79
CA GLU A 39 1.05 -5.57 -10.58
C GLU A 39 0.09 -4.42 -10.29
N ARG A 40 -0.55 -3.94 -11.36
CA ARG A 40 -1.67 -3.03 -11.24
C ARG A 40 -2.91 -3.81 -10.85
N ILE A 41 -3.59 -3.33 -9.82
CA ILE A 41 -4.87 -3.89 -9.38
C ILE A 41 -5.98 -3.15 -10.11
N THR A 42 -6.84 -3.91 -10.78
CA THR A 42 -8.00 -3.42 -11.52
C THR A 42 -9.22 -4.23 -11.17
N TRP A 43 -10.37 -3.88 -11.72
CA TRP A 43 -11.58 -4.69 -11.54
C TRP A 43 -11.51 -6.07 -12.20
N GLU A 44 -10.54 -6.28 -13.11
CA GLU A 44 -10.28 -7.57 -13.78
C GLU A 44 -9.30 -8.47 -12.99
N THR A 45 -8.76 -7.95 -11.88
CA THR A 45 -7.92 -8.75 -10.97
C THR A 45 -8.74 -9.88 -10.35
N LYS A 46 -8.11 -11.04 -10.15
CA LYS A 46 -8.75 -12.21 -9.53
C LYS A 46 -9.51 -11.83 -8.26
N ALA A 47 -10.75 -12.27 -8.11
CA ALA A 47 -11.60 -11.95 -6.96
C ALA A 47 -10.94 -12.30 -5.61
N ILE A 48 -10.20 -13.41 -5.53
CA ILE A 48 -9.46 -13.80 -4.32
C ILE A 48 -8.44 -12.76 -3.88
N ILE A 49 -7.80 -12.06 -4.82
CA ILE A 49 -6.86 -10.97 -4.53
C ILE A 49 -7.63 -9.74 -4.05
N LEU A 50 -8.76 -9.41 -4.71
CA LEU A 50 -9.59 -8.26 -4.34
C LEU A 50 -10.17 -8.40 -2.91
N GLU A 51 -10.62 -9.59 -2.53
CA GLU A 51 -11.07 -9.89 -1.16
C GLU A 51 -9.93 -9.72 -0.14
N LYS A 52 -8.73 -10.21 -0.45
CA LYS A 52 -7.56 -10.05 0.41
C LYS A 52 -7.18 -8.58 0.58
N ILE A 53 -7.25 -7.77 -0.48
CA ILE A 53 -6.98 -6.34 -0.45
C ILE A 53 -7.94 -5.64 0.52
N ILE A 54 -9.25 -5.93 0.46
CA ILE A 54 -10.24 -5.39 1.41
C ILE A 54 -9.85 -5.75 2.84
N LYS A 55 -9.51 -7.01 3.07
CA LYS A 55 -9.13 -7.52 4.40
C LYS A 55 -7.86 -6.86 4.95
N TYR A 56 -6.87 -6.59 4.09
CA TYR A 56 -5.56 -6.09 4.48
C TYR A 56 -5.46 -4.56 4.55
N GLU A 57 -6.45 -3.84 4.02
CA GLU A 57 -6.46 -2.37 4.11
C GLU A 57 -6.66 -1.92 5.57
N ARG A 58 -5.65 -1.24 6.12
CA ARG A 58 -5.62 -0.81 7.53
C ARG A 58 -5.55 0.70 7.70
N VAL A 59 -5.20 1.44 6.65
CA VAL A 59 -5.05 2.89 6.71
C VAL A 59 -6.42 3.57 6.53
N HIS A 60 -7.15 3.15 5.49
CA HIS A 60 -8.49 3.65 5.19
C HIS A 60 -9.41 2.46 4.91
N LEU A 61 -9.95 1.88 5.97
CA LEU A 61 -10.76 0.66 5.92
C LEU A 61 -11.76 0.68 4.76
N MET A 62 -11.83 -0.44 4.06
CA MET A 62 -12.83 -0.67 3.01
C MET A 62 -14.03 -1.40 3.61
N LYS A 63 -15.22 -0.92 3.31
CA LYS A 63 -16.46 -1.50 3.84
C LYS A 63 -16.87 -2.76 3.07
N ASP A 64 -16.75 -2.69 1.75
CA ASP A 64 -17.23 -3.72 0.84
C ASP A 64 -16.57 -3.61 -0.56
N MET A 65 -17.02 -4.47 -1.47
CA MET A 65 -16.57 -4.47 -2.86
C MET A 65 -16.94 -3.18 -3.63
N ASN A 66 -18.01 -2.46 -3.24
CA ASN A 66 -18.37 -1.20 -3.91
C ASN A 66 -17.37 -0.10 -3.55
N ASP A 67 -16.92 -0.08 -2.29
CA ASP A 67 -15.86 0.83 -1.86
C ASP A 67 -14.56 0.54 -2.60
N LEU A 68 -14.16 -0.72 -2.73
CA LEU A 68 -13.01 -1.11 -3.53
C LEU A 68 -13.18 -0.70 -5.00
N LYS A 69 -14.35 -0.95 -5.61
CA LYS A 69 -14.65 -0.56 -6.99
C LYS A 69 -14.45 0.94 -7.21
N ARG A 70 -14.88 1.77 -6.26
CA ARG A 70 -14.64 3.21 -6.30
C ARG A 70 -13.14 3.55 -6.31
N ARG A 71 -12.33 2.82 -5.54
CA ARG A 71 -10.87 3.01 -5.45
C ARG A 71 -10.10 2.47 -6.66
N LEU A 72 -10.77 1.76 -7.53
CA LEU A 72 -10.24 1.27 -8.81
C LEU A 72 -10.74 2.11 -10.00
N GLY A 73 -11.38 3.26 -9.76
CA GLY A 73 -11.90 4.16 -10.79
C GLY A 73 -10.81 4.79 -11.66
N GLU A 74 -11.23 5.50 -12.73
CA GLU A 74 -10.31 6.13 -13.71
C GLU A 74 -9.37 7.16 -13.08
N ASP A 75 -9.83 7.83 -12.03
CA ASP A 75 -9.09 8.82 -11.24
C ASP A 75 -8.20 8.19 -10.16
N ARG A 76 -7.99 6.88 -10.22
CA ARG A 76 -7.23 6.12 -9.22
C ARG A 76 -6.21 5.21 -9.88
N ARG A 77 -5.15 4.94 -9.12
CA ARG A 77 -4.19 3.89 -9.44
C ARG A 77 -3.95 3.05 -8.21
N PHE A 78 -3.99 1.75 -8.40
CA PHE A 78 -3.79 0.79 -7.32
C PHE A 78 -2.73 -0.21 -7.77
N PHE A 79 -1.68 -0.37 -6.97
CA PHE A 79 -0.60 -1.29 -7.27
C PHE A 79 -0.27 -2.16 -6.06
N SER A 80 0.14 -3.38 -6.31
CA SER A 80 0.63 -4.30 -5.28
C SER A 80 1.87 -5.03 -5.73
N TYR A 81 2.76 -5.33 -4.78
CA TYR A 81 3.82 -6.30 -4.97
C TYR A 81 3.33 -7.70 -4.62
N PHE A 82 3.73 -8.65 -5.48
CA PHE A 82 3.54 -10.09 -5.30
C PHE A 82 4.89 -10.79 -5.30
N HIS A 83 4.98 -11.90 -4.58
CA HIS A 83 6.16 -12.76 -4.59
C HIS A 83 5.84 -14.04 -5.37
N PRO A 84 6.72 -14.51 -6.31
CA PRO A 84 6.43 -15.69 -7.13
C PRO A 84 6.14 -16.97 -6.34
N ALA A 85 6.69 -17.11 -5.14
CA ALA A 85 6.45 -18.25 -4.26
C ALA A 85 5.15 -18.14 -3.42
N LEU A 86 4.40 -17.04 -3.52
CA LEU A 86 3.18 -16.79 -2.76
C LEU A 86 2.07 -16.42 -3.75
N GLU A 87 1.48 -17.45 -4.34
CA GLU A 87 0.44 -17.27 -5.35
C GLU A 87 -0.77 -16.53 -4.80
N ASP A 88 -1.26 -15.54 -5.56
CA ASP A 88 -2.43 -14.73 -5.23
C ASP A 88 -2.37 -14.07 -3.84
N GLU A 89 -1.15 -13.84 -3.30
CA GLU A 89 -0.95 -13.22 -1.99
C GLU A 89 -0.26 -11.87 -2.12
N PRO A 90 -0.97 -10.74 -1.91
CA PRO A 90 -0.36 -9.43 -1.92
C PRO A 90 0.59 -9.27 -0.73
N ILE A 91 1.77 -8.70 -0.99
CA ILE A 91 2.80 -8.45 0.04
C ILE A 91 2.62 -7.06 0.65
N ILE A 92 2.50 -6.08 -0.20
CA ILE A 92 2.27 -4.67 0.15
C ILE A 92 1.57 -4.01 -1.03
N PHE A 93 0.63 -3.13 -0.75
CA PHE A 93 -0.02 -2.37 -1.80
C PHE A 93 -0.07 -0.87 -1.51
N VAL A 94 -0.31 -0.11 -2.56
CA VAL A 94 -0.44 1.34 -2.52
C VAL A 94 -1.64 1.80 -3.33
N GLN A 95 -2.34 2.80 -2.81
CA GLN A 95 -3.44 3.48 -3.47
C GLN A 95 -3.06 4.92 -3.77
N VAL A 96 -3.30 5.33 -5.00
CA VAL A 96 -2.95 6.65 -5.53
C VAL A 96 -4.19 7.32 -6.10
N ALA A 97 -4.42 8.56 -5.72
CA ALA A 97 -5.43 9.41 -6.34
C ALA A 97 -4.75 10.34 -7.37
N LEU A 98 -5.36 10.46 -8.54
CA LEU A 98 -4.97 11.45 -9.55
C LEU A 98 -5.79 12.71 -9.28
N THR A 99 -5.10 13.82 -9.04
CA THR A 99 -5.72 15.07 -8.60
C THR A 99 -5.17 16.27 -9.37
N LYS A 100 -5.84 17.42 -9.26
CA LYS A 100 -5.30 18.70 -9.66
C LYS A 100 -4.68 19.37 -8.43
N GLY A 101 -3.36 19.41 -8.39
CA GLY A 101 -2.61 19.81 -7.21
C GLY A 101 -2.62 18.74 -6.12
N LEU A 102 -1.85 18.94 -5.05
CA LEU A 102 -1.73 18.01 -3.92
C LEU A 102 -3.08 17.90 -3.18
N GLY A 103 -3.52 16.68 -2.96
CA GLY A 103 -4.68 16.38 -2.13
C GLY A 103 -4.50 16.93 -0.71
N LYS A 104 -5.47 17.70 -0.22
CA LYS A 104 -5.39 18.38 1.09
C LYS A 104 -6.01 17.55 2.21
N SER A 105 -6.95 16.69 1.88
CA SER A 105 -7.62 15.85 2.88
C SER A 105 -8.03 14.51 2.29
N ILE A 106 -8.08 13.49 3.14
CA ILE A 106 -8.56 12.16 2.75
C ILE A 106 -10.05 12.21 2.37
N GLN A 107 -10.84 13.06 3.00
CA GLN A 107 -12.26 13.22 2.72
C GLN A 107 -12.50 13.73 1.29
N GLU A 108 -11.66 14.64 0.81
CA GLU A 108 -11.70 15.11 -0.58
C GLU A 108 -11.29 14.01 -1.56
N ILE A 109 -10.19 13.33 -1.26
CA ILE A 109 -9.69 12.22 -2.09
C ILE A 109 -10.73 11.10 -2.21
N MET A 110 -11.45 10.77 -1.15
CA MET A 110 -12.42 9.67 -1.16
C MET A 110 -13.73 10.00 -1.88
N LYS A 111 -14.01 11.27 -2.16
CA LYS A 111 -15.19 11.64 -2.96
C LYS A 111 -15.04 11.15 -4.41
N PRO A 112 -16.14 10.84 -5.09
CA PRO A 112 -16.11 10.64 -6.52
C PRO A 112 -15.58 11.91 -7.21
N SER A 113 -14.69 11.77 -8.21
CA SER A 113 -14.37 12.91 -9.07
C SER A 113 -15.64 13.30 -9.84
N SER A 114 -15.84 14.60 -10.03
CA SER A 114 -16.87 15.09 -10.93
C SER A 114 -16.59 14.55 -12.33
N GLU A 115 -17.63 14.02 -12.99
CA GLU A 115 -17.52 13.54 -14.37
C GLU A 115 -16.99 14.67 -15.26
N GLY A 116 -15.84 14.46 -15.90
CA GLY A 116 -15.26 15.38 -16.88
C GLY A 116 -13.91 16.00 -16.52
N GLU A 117 -13.44 15.98 -15.29
CA GLU A 117 -12.11 16.48 -14.95
C GLU A 117 -11.01 15.46 -15.25
N LYS A 118 -10.52 15.45 -16.50
CA LYS A 118 -9.37 14.64 -16.91
C LYS A 118 -8.01 15.38 -16.85
N ASN A 119 -7.97 16.59 -16.29
CA ASN A 119 -6.74 17.38 -16.18
C ASN A 119 -6.02 17.15 -14.85
N TYR A 120 -5.57 15.93 -14.63
CA TYR A 120 -4.73 15.61 -13.49
C TYR A 120 -3.28 16.05 -13.75
N ASP A 121 -2.65 16.67 -12.76
CA ASP A 121 -1.24 17.06 -12.77
C ASP A 121 -0.44 16.45 -11.60
N THR A 122 -1.15 15.84 -10.67
CA THR A 122 -0.59 15.35 -9.41
C THR A 122 -1.08 13.93 -9.08
N ALA A 123 -0.17 13.11 -8.59
CA ALA A 123 -0.46 11.80 -8.03
C ALA A 123 -0.25 11.81 -6.51
N THR A 124 -1.33 11.62 -5.76
CA THR A 124 -1.32 11.62 -4.30
C THR A 124 -1.43 10.20 -3.76
N PHE A 125 -0.37 9.71 -3.14
CA PHE A 125 -0.33 8.42 -2.44
C PHE A 125 -1.03 8.57 -1.10
N TYR A 126 -2.18 7.93 -0.92
CA TYR A 126 -3.00 8.14 0.28
C TYR A 126 -3.15 6.91 1.16
N SER A 127 -2.81 5.72 0.66
CA SER A 127 -2.76 4.50 1.47
C SER A 127 -1.58 3.63 1.03
N ILE A 128 -0.83 3.13 2.01
CA ILE A 128 0.22 2.12 1.83
C ILE A 128 0.02 1.09 2.93
N SER A 129 -0.36 -0.13 2.54
CA SER A 129 -0.71 -1.19 3.50
C SER A 129 0.18 -2.42 3.31
N ASN A 130 0.89 -2.80 4.37
CA ASN A 130 1.54 -4.11 4.46
C ASN A 130 0.48 -5.18 4.68
N CYS A 131 0.49 -6.21 3.83
CA CYS A 131 -0.47 -7.30 3.90
C CYS A 131 -0.02 -8.42 4.85
N GLN A 132 1.29 -8.54 5.05
CA GLN A 132 1.89 -9.66 5.77
C GLN A 132 2.45 -9.19 7.12
N GLU A 133 1.83 -9.58 8.23
CA GLU A 133 2.29 -9.24 9.58
C GLU A 133 3.71 -9.74 9.85
N GLY A 134 4.04 -10.92 9.34
CA GLY A 134 5.38 -11.47 9.41
C GLY A 134 6.45 -10.63 8.73
N LEU A 135 6.08 -9.69 7.85
CA LEU A 135 6.99 -8.71 7.21
C LEU A 135 6.98 -7.35 7.91
N SER A 136 6.36 -7.22 9.08
CA SER A 136 6.42 -6.00 9.88
C SER A 136 7.86 -5.55 10.10
N ARG A 137 8.13 -4.25 9.95
CA ARG A 137 9.47 -3.63 10.03
C ARG A 137 10.46 -4.07 8.93
N VAL A 138 10.01 -4.79 7.89
CA VAL A 138 10.76 -4.97 6.65
C VAL A 138 10.38 -3.84 5.70
N THR A 139 11.35 -3.01 5.32
CA THR A 139 11.11 -1.76 4.58
C THR A 139 10.86 -2.04 3.10
N LEU A 140 9.61 -2.16 2.69
CA LEU A 140 9.21 -2.38 1.30
C LEU A 140 8.54 -1.15 0.66
N GLY A 141 7.87 -0.31 1.47
CA GLY A 141 7.04 0.80 0.97
C GLY A 141 7.80 1.83 0.15
N HIS A 142 9.02 2.16 0.55
CA HIS A 142 9.87 3.12 -0.17
C HIS A 142 10.18 2.69 -1.62
N PHE A 143 10.46 1.42 -1.83
CA PHE A 143 10.70 0.86 -3.16
C PHE A 143 9.42 0.79 -3.98
N LEU A 144 8.30 0.43 -3.34
CA LEU A 144 6.99 0.42 -3.98
C LEU A 144 6.62 1.80 -4.52
N ILE A 145 6.73 2.84 -3.69
CA ILE A 145 6.43 4.21 -4.11
C ILE A 145 7.27 4.60 -5.33
N LYS A 146 8.58 4.41 -5.27
CA LYS A 146 9.47 4.76 -6.40
C LYS A 146 9.07 4.04 -7.68
N ARG A 147 8.80 2.74 -7.61
CA ARG A 147 8.42 1.97 -8.79
C ARG A 147 7.09 2.43 -9.36
N VAL A 148 6.11 2.71 -8.49
CA VAL A 148 4.80 3.20 -8.91
C VAL A 148 4.88 4.60 -9.52
N ILE A 149 5.78 5.46 -9.04
CA ILE A 149 6.03 6.76 -9.67
C ILE A 149 6.46 6.58 -11.13
N TYR A 150 7.38 5.66 -11.41
CA TYR A 150 7.80 5.38 -12.79
C TYR A 150 6.64 4.87 -13.67
N GLU A 151 5.86 3.92 -13.17
CA GLU A 151 4.70 3.38 -13.89
C GLU A 151 3.66 4.48 -14.21
N ILE A 152 3.39 5.37 -13.25
CA ILE A 152 2.46 6.49 -13.45
C ILE A 152 3.03 7.51 -14.44
N GLN A 153 4.32 7.82 -14.39
CA GLN A 153 4.94 8.77 -15.32
C GLN A 153 4.96 8.25 -16.76
N GLU A 154 5.14 6.94 -16.95
CA GLU A 154 5.06 6.31 -18.27
C GLU A 154 3.62 6.32 -18.81
N GLU A 155 2.63 5.99 -17.96
CA GLU A 155 1.22 5.95 -18.35
C GLU A 155 0.63 7.37 -18.58
N LEU A 156 0.99 8.31 -17.71
CA LEU A 156 0.40 9.64 -17.62
C LEU A 156 1.49 10.73 -17.61
N PRO A 157 2.07 11.10 -18.77
CA PRO A 157 3.15 12.08 -18.84
C PRO A 157 2.79 13.49 -18.32
N ASN A 158 1.49 13.77 -18.17
CA ASN A 158 0.98 15.04 -17.63
C ASN A 158 1.16 15.14 -16.11
N ILE A 159 1.33 14.03 -15.40
CA ILE A 159 1.57 14.03 -13.96
C ILE A 159 2.97 14.52 -13.68
N LYS A 160 3.08 15.68 -13.06
CA LYS A 160 4.36 16.35 -12.76
C LYS A 160 4.69 16.37 -11.27
N SER A 161 3.67 16.25 -10.43
CA SER A 161 3.79 16.33 -8.98
C SER A 161 3.43 15.00 -8.33
N PHE A 162 4.19 14.61 -7.32
CA PHE A 162 3.96 13.41 -6.52
C PHE A 162 4.00 13.78 -5.04
N GLY A 163 3.03 13.33 -4.29
CA GLY A 163 2.98 13.58 -2.85
C GLY A 163 2.35 12.43 -2.08
N THR A 164 2.59 12.40 -0.78
CA THR A 164 1.95 11.46 0.14
C THR A 164 0.99 12.20 1.06
N LEU A 165 -0.17 11.60 1.30
CA LEU A 165 -1.08 12.02 2.35
C LEU A 165 -1.15 10.87 3.36
N SER A 166 -0.35 10.99 4.42
CA SER A 166 -0.21 9.95 5.44
C SER A 166 -0.71 10.43 6.79
N PRO A 167 -1.42 9.60 7.57
CA PRO A 167 -1.75 9.93 8.95
C PRO A 167 -0.46 10.07 9.77
N ILE A 168 -0.48 10.95 10.75
CA ILE A 168 0.58 11.07 11.75
C ILE A 168 0.06 10.42 13.04
N PRO A 169 0.45 9.16 13.33
CA PRO A 169 0.00 8.46 14.53
C PRO A 169 0.40 9.24 15.80
N GLY A 170 -0.53 9.36 16.75
CA GLY A 170 -0.28 10.04 18.03
C GLY A 170 -0.19 11.57 17.95
N PHE A 171 -0.39 12.20 16.78
CA PHE A 171 -0.33 13.66 16.68
C PHE A 171 -1.39 14.35 17.52
N THR A 172 -2.62 13.82 17.52
CA THR A 172 -3.72 14.38 18.32
C THR A 172 -3.44 14.28 19.82
N ASP A 173 -2.87 13.15 20.26
CA ASP A 173 -2.54 12.92 21.67
C ASP A 173 -1.38 13.80 22.12
N TRP A 174 -0.44 14.09 21.21
CA TRP A 174 0.67 15.01 21.47
C TRP A 174 0.23 16.48 21.47
N PHE A 175 -0.78 16.83 20.66
CA PHE A 175 -1.25 18.22 20.51
C PHE A 175 -2.17 18.67 21.65
N ASN A 176 -2.88 17.76 22.33
CA ASN A 176 -3.74 18.01 23.47
C ASN A 176 -2.98 17.92 24.80
#